data_f199edb83295e27a60c83ebce9898408
#
_entry.id   f199edb83295e27a60c83ebce9898408
#
_cell.length_a   1.000
_cell.length_b   1.000
_cell.length_c   1.000
_cell.angle_alpha   90.00
_cell.angle_beta   90.00
_cell.angle_gamma   90.00
#
_symmetry.space_group_name_H-M   'P 1'
#
loop_
_entity.id
_entity.type
_entity.pdbx_description
1 polymer ?
#
loop_
_entity_poly.entity_id
_entity_poly.type
_entity_poly.pdbx_seq_one_letter_code
_entity_poly.pdbx_strand_id
1 'polypeptide(L)'
;KVDMVVMGRAQLADSQFCNKAKAGNVEDIDYCVGCDQGCLDGFADENCPQITCLRNPAVGREAECKITRTEKPETVLIAGGGIAGLEAAIILRQRGHKAIICEASDKVGGQFLTAGEAPRKAEMKKAVIAMGKKAERLGADIRLNTPVTKELIAEIKPHTVFNAIGAEPLIPGIPGADLACVVNSHDVLNGKVNV
;
A
#
# COMPACT_ATOMS: atom_id res chain seq x y z
N LYS A 1 19.42 -29.09 1.97
CA LYS A 1 18.74 -29.10 0.67
C LYS A 1 17.39 -29.77 0.84
N VAL A 2 16.37 -29.26 0.19
CA VAL A 2 15.01 -29.82 0.14
C VAL A 2 14.63 -30.01 -1.31
N ASP A 3 13.81 -31.02 -1.60
CA ASP A 3 13.39 -31.35 -2.96
C ASP A 3 12.13 -30.54 -3.36
N MET A 4 11.35 -30.11 -2.38
CA MET A 4 10.09 -29.41 -2.61
C MET A 4 9.80 -28.43 -1.47
N VAL A 5 9.14 -27.31 -1.82
CA VAL A 5 8.65 -26.29 -0.87
C VAL A 5 7.15 -26.09 -1.10
N VAL A 6 6.37 -26.17 -0.03
CA VAL A 6 4.93 -25.89 -0.04
C VAL A 6 4.71 -24.44 0.41
N MET A 7 3.95 -23.68 -0.37
CA MET A 7 3.64 -22.28 -0.08
C MET A 7 2.13 -22.06 -0.20
N GLY A 8 1.47 -21.67 0.90
CA GLY A 8 0.04 -21.29 0.91
C GLY A 8 -0.14 -19.78 0.70
N ARG A 9 -0.10 -19.00 1.79
CA ARG A 9 -0.36 -17.54 1.78
C ARG A 9 0.55 -16.74 0.88
N ALA A 10 1.77 -17.18 0.62
CA ALA A 10 2.67 -16.55 -0.34
C ALA A 10 2.11 -16.54 -1.75
N GLN A 11 1.47 -17.65 -2.17
CA GLN A 11 0.81 -17.75 -3.47
C GLN A 11 -0.48 -16.93 -3.54
N LEU A 12 -1.20 -16.77 -2.42
CA LEU A 12 -2.35 -15.87 -2.35
C LEU A 12 -1.91 -14.40 -2.51
N ALA A 13 -0.80 -14.01 -1.86
CA ALA A 13 -0.28 -12.65 -1.95
C ALA A 13 0.28 -12.34 -3.36
N ASP A 14 0.87 -13.33 -4.03
CA ASP A 14 1.43 -13.17 -5.36
C ASP A 14 1.30 -14.48 -6.16
N SER A 15 0.30 -14.55 -7.03
CA SER A 15 0.08 -15.71 -7.91
C SER A 15 1.25 -15.97 -8.87
N GLN A 16 2.10 -14.95 -9.13
CA GLN A 16 3.27 -15.05 -10.00
C GLN A 16 4.58 -15.26 -9.21
N PHE A 17 4.50 -15.56 -7.92
CA PHE A 17 5.67 -15.73 -7.05
C PHE A 17 6.74 -16.64 -7.67
N CYS A 18 6.37 -17.86 -8.07
CA CYS A 18 7.30 -18.84 -8.63
C CYS A 18 7.90 -18.37 -9.97
N ASN A 19 7.09 -17.76 -10.83
CA ASN A 19 7.55 -17.24 -12.12
C ASN A 19 8.54 -16.09 -11.94
N LYS A 20 8.25 -15.15 -11.02
CA LYS A 20 9.14 -14.04 -10.66
C LYS A 20 10.46 -14.55 -10.07
N ALA A 21 10.40 -15.49 -9.12
CA ALA A 21 11.57 -16.10 -8.52
C ALA A 21 12.44 -16.83 -9.56
N LYS A 22 11.82 -17.61 -10.45
CA LYS A 22 12.51 -18.32 -11.55
C LYS A 22 13.22 -17.36 -12.52
N ALA A 23 12.61 -16.20 -12.78
CA ALA A 23 13.17 -15.17 -13.64
C ALA A 23 14.25 -14.31 -12.93
N GLY A 24 14.48 -14.49 -11.62
CA GLY A 24 15.38 -13.68 -10.84
C GLY A 24 14.79 -12.32 -10.39
N ASN A 25 13.52 -12.05 -10.68
CA ASN A 25 12.82 -10.81 -10.37
C ASN A 25 12.26 -10.83 -8.93
N VAL A 26 13.10 -11.13 -7.95
CA VAL A 26 12.69 -11.28 -6.55
C VAL A 26 12.17 -9.99 -5.94
N GLU A 27 12.59 -8.85 -6.45
CA GLU A 27 12.16 -7.51 -6.00
C GLU A 27 10.71 -7.20 -6.38
N ASP A 28 10.17 -7.90 -7.38
CA ASP A 28 8.80 -7.74 -7.85
C ASP A 28 7.81 -8.66 -7.14
N ILE A 29 8.29 -9.52 -6.23
CA ILE A 29 7.43 -10.42 -5.48
C ILE A 29 6.66 -9.64 -4.42
N ASP A 30 5.33 -9.72 -4.49
CA ASP A 30 4.42 -9.19 -3.49
C ASP A 30 4.21 -10.23 -2.37
N TYR A 31 5.11 -10.26 -1.37
CA TYR A 31 5.08 -11.27 -0.32
C TYR A 31 3.99 -11.02 0.73
N CYS A 32 3.57 -12.12 1.37
CA CYS A 32 2.60 -12.11 2.46
C CYS A 32 3.16 -11.39 3.70
N VAL A 33 2.37 -10.50 4.30
CA VAL A 33 2.73 -9.76 5.52
C VAL A 33 2.22 -10.42 6.81
N GLY A 34 1.66 -11.63 6.73
CA GLY A 34 1.21 -12.40 7.88
C GLY A 34 0.04 -11.77 8.64
N CYS A 35 -0.82 -10.99 7.98
CA CYS A 35 -1.94 -10.30 8.63
C CYS A 35 -3.12 -11.21 8.94
N ASP A 36 -3.24 -12.34 8.26
CA ASP A 36 -4.31 -13.36 8.33
C ASP A 36 -5.73 -12.84 8.00
N GLN A 37 -5.90 -11.54 7.78
CA GLN A 37 -7.16 -10.92 7.38
C GLN A 37 -7.59 -11.41 5.99
N GLY A 38 -8.83 -11.84 5.88
CA GLY A 38 -9.43 -12.29 4.62
C GLY A 38 -8.97 -13.65 4.11
N CYS A 39 -7.81 -14.16 4.49
CA CYS A 39 -7.40 -15.54 4.18
C CYS A 39 -7.85 -16.51 5.28
N LEU A 40 -7.25 -16.47 6.47
CA LEU A 40 -7.67 -17.34 7.57
C LEU A 40 -9.00 -16.91 8.18
N ASP A 41 -9.21 -15.62 8.43
CA ASP A 41 -10.48 -15.11 8.95
C ASP A 41 -11.63 -15.38 7.97
N GLY A 42 -11.41 -15.12 6.67
CA GLY A 42 -12.40 -15.40 5.63
C GLY A 42 -12.70 -16.89 5.44
N PHE A 43 -11.72 -17.77 5.68
CA PHE A 43 -11.94 -19.21 5.65
C PHE A 43 -12.78 -19.70 6.85
N ALA A 44 -12.67 -19.03 7.99
CA ALA A 44 -13.41 -19.37 9.21
C ALA A 44 -14.81 -18.76 9.27
N ASP A 45 -15.13 -17.80 8.41
CA ASP A 45 -16.43 -17.12 8.37
C ASP A 45 -17.39 -17.80 7.39
N GLU A 46 -18.40 -18.47 7.90
CA GLU A 46 -19.47 -19.12 7.11
C GLU A 46 -20.23 -18.14 6.21
N ASN A 47 -20.24 -16.84 6.53
CA ASN A 47 -20.87 -15.79 5.76
C ASN A 47 -19.95 -15.17 4.70
N CYS A 48 -18.67 -15.51 4.70
CA CYS A 48 -17.68 -15.02 3.75
C CYS A 48 -17.23 -16.15 2.81
N PRO A 49 -17.95 -16.43 1.72
CA PRO A 49 -17.69 -17.58 0.87
C PRO A 49 -16.39 -17.48 0.05
N GLN A 50 -15.68 -16.37 0.17
CA GLN A 50 -14.52 -16.07 -0.66
C GLN A 50 -13.33 -15.59 0.14
N ILE A 51 -12.20 -16.26 -0.02
CA ILE A 51 -10.91 -15.82 0.49
C ILE A 51 -10.47 -14.53 -0.21
N THR A 52 -10.01 -13.56 0.56
CA THR A 52 -9.40 -12.31 0.08
C THR A 52 -7.97 -12.17 0.59
N CYS A 53 -7.24 -11.20 0.09
CA CYS A 53 -5.88 -10.91 0.56
C CYS A 53 -5.63 -9.41 0.64
N LEU A 54 -5.07 -8.95 1.77
CA LEU A 54 -4.68 -7.56 1.98
C LEU A 54 -3.66 -7.06 0.92
N ARG A 55 -2.78 -7.96 0.46
CA ARG A 55 -1.72 -7.66 -0.50
C ARG A 55 -2.14 -7.84 -1.96
N ASN A 56 -3.15 -8.67 -2.21
CA ASN A 56 -3.58 -9.01 -3.57
C ASN A 56 -5.09 -8.84 -3.71
N PRO A 57 -5.55 -7.68 -4.19
CA PRO A 57 -6.98 -7.42 -4.34
C PRO A 57 -7.67 -8.30 -5.39
N ALA A 58 -6.90 -9.00 -6.22
CA ALA A 58 -7.44 -9.88 -7.27
C ALA A 58 -7.74 -11.30 -6.80
N VAL A 59 -7.36 -11.69 -5.57
CA VAL A 59 -7.62 -13.07 -5.07
C VAL A 59 -9.10 -13.41 -5.18
N GLY A 60 -9.38 -14.53 -5.87
CA GLY A 60 -10.74 -15.02 -6.12
C GLY A 60 -11.53 -14.24 -7.17
N ARG A 61 -10.95 -13.17 -7.75
CA ARG A 61 -11.55 -12.33 -8.79
C ARG A 61 -10.58 -12.08 -9.96
N GLU A 62 -9.67 -12.99 -10.21
CA GLU A 62 -8.59 -12.82 -11.18
C GLU A 62 -9.12 -12.60 -12.61
N ALA A 63 -10.30 -13.16 -12.92
CA ALA A 63 -10.95 -12.97 -14.21
C ALA A 63 -11.46 -11.53 -14.42
N GLU A 64 -11.90 -10.88 -13.34
CA GLU A 64 -12.45 -9.51 -13.34
C GLU A 64 -11.35 -8.45 -13.22
N CYS A 65 -10.30 -8.76 -12.47
CA CYS A 65 -9.21 -7.83 -12.14
C CYS A 65 -8.08 -7.82 -13.17
N LYS A 66 -8.35 -8.15 -14.43
CA LYS A 66 -7.36 -8.12 -15.50
C LYS A 66 -6.93 -6.69 -15.80
N ILE A 67 -5.61 -6.45 -15.72
CA ILE A 67 -5.04 -5.16 -16.07
C ILE A 67 -4.82 -5.12 -17.58
N THR A 68 -5.55 -4.24 -18.27
CA THR A 68 -5.42 -4.02 -19.71
C THR A 68 -4.89 -2.60 -19.97
N ARG A 69 -4.05 -2.43 -20.99
CA ARG A 69 -3.58 -1.11 -21.40
C ARG A 69 -4.72 -0.29 -22.00
N THR A 70 -4.72 1.00 -21.66
CA THR A 70 -5.67 1.95 -22.23
C THR A 70 -5.19 2.45 -23.59
N GLU A 71 -6.15 2.73 -24.50
CA GLU A 71 -5.89 3.42 -25.76
C GLU A 71 -5.80 4.94 -25.59
N LYS A 72 -6.30 5.46 -24.45
CA LYS A 72 -6.32 6.90 -24.14
C LYS A 72 -5.56 7.15 -22.83
N PRO A 73 -4.22 7.28 -22.87
CA PRO A 73 -3.42 7.64 -21.71
C PRO A 73 -3.80 9.01 -21.15
N GLU A 74 -3.96 9.09 -19.84
CA GLU A 74 -4.30 10.31 -19.12
C GLU A 74 -3.25 10.60 -18.05
N THR A 75 -3.17 11.84 -17.60
CA THR A 75 -2.39 12.23 -16.43
C THR A 75 -3.27 12.19 -15.20
N VAL A 76 -2.88 11.39 -14.22
CA VAL A 76 -3.58 11.27 -12.93
C VAL A 76 -2.65 11.78 -11.83
N LEU A 77 -3.15 12.77 -11.07
CA LEU A 77 -2.49 13.25 -9.86
C LEU A 77 -3.01 12.46 -8.66
N ILE A 78 -2.12 11.90 -7.88
CA ILE A 78 -2.42 11.12 -6.69
C ILE A 78 -1.97 11.92 -5.47
N ALA A 79 -2.92 12.30 -4.63
CA ALA A 79 -2.67 12.99 -3.38
C ALA A 79 -2.42 11.97 -2.27
N GLY A 80 -1.16 11.82 -1.85
CA GLY A 80 -0.71 10.90 -0.82
C GLY A 80 0.00 9.64 -1.36
N GLY A 81 1.18 9.39 -0.81
CA GLY A 81 2.06 8.26 -1.13
C GLY A 81 1.92 7.07 -0.18
N GLY A 82 0.78 6.94 0.49
CA GLY A 82 0.44 5.75 1.29
C GLY A 82 0.12 4.52 0.41
N ILE A 83 -0.31 3.42 1.04
CA ILE A 83 -0.63 2.17 0.34
C ILE A 83 -1.62 2.38 -0.81
N ALA A 84 -2.70 3.13 -0.58
CA ALA A 84 -3.73 3.37 -1.59
C ALA A 84 -3.18 4.15 -2.78
N GLY A 85 -2.38 5.19 -2.53
CA GLY A 85 -1.76 5.98 -3.59
C GLY A 85 -0.72 5.20 -4.38
N LEU A 86 0.11 4.41 -3.72
CA LEU A 86 1.11 3.56 -4.37
C LEU A 86 0.46 2.48 -5.24
N GLU A 87 -0.58 1.80 -4.74
CA GLU A 87 -1.30 0.79 -5.52
C GLU A 87 -1.98 1.42 -6.75
N ALA A 88 -2.65 2.57 -6.55
CA ALA A 88 -3.25 3.32 -7.66
C ALA A 88 -2.21 3.68 -8.73
N ALA A 89 -1.03 4.16 -8.33
CA ALA A 89 0.04 4.49 -9.25
C ALA A 89 0.56 3.27 -10.02
N ILE A 90 0.77 2.14 -9.33
CA ILE A 90 1.21 0.88 -9.94
C ILE A 90 0.21 0.46 -11.02
N ILE A 91 -1.07 0.39 -10.69
CA ILE A 91 -2.13 -0.01 -11.64
C ILE A 91 -2.25 0.97 -12.81
N LEU A 92 -2.22 2.27 -12.54
CA LEU A 92 -2.29 3.31 -13.57
C LEU A 92 -1.11 3.20 -14.54
N ARG A 93 0.12 2.99 -14.04
CA ARG A 93 1.30 2.80 -14.89
C ARG A 93 1.22 1.53 -15.72
N GLN A 94 0.75 0.42 -15.17
CA GLN A 94 0.54 -0.83 -15.90
C GLN A 94 -0.52 -0.66 -16.99
N ARG A 95 -1.53 0.17 -16.76
CA ARG A 95 -2.56 0.53 -17.75
C ARG A 95 -2.08 1.55 -18.80
N GLY A 96 -0.91 2.15 -18.62
CA GLY A 96 -0.33 3.10 -19.56
C GLY A 96 -0.64 4.57 -19.28
N HIS A 97 -1.30 4.90 -18.17
CA HIS A 97 -1.52 6.28 -17.74
C HIS A 97 -0.23 6.91 -17.18
N LYS A 98 -0.16 8.25 -17.15
CA LYS A 98 0.85 8.98 -16.39
C LYS A 98 0.37 9.15 -14.96
N ALA A 99 1.10 8.59 -14.00
CA ALA A 99 0.80 8.73 -12.58
C ALA A 99 1.81 9.67 -11.92
N ILE A 100 1.31 10.69 -11.21
CA ILE A 100 2.09 11.63 -10.42
C ILE A 100 1.63 11.50 -8.98
N ILE A 101 2.49 11.01 -8.08
CA ILE A 101 2.23 10.95 -6.64
C ILE A 101 2.83 12.21 -6.01
N CYS A 102 2.00 12.95 -5.27
CA CYS A 102 2.47 14.04 -4.41
C CYS A 102 2.25 13.63 -2.96
N GLU A 103 3.35 13.48 -2.23
CA GLU A 103 3.40 13.06 -0.83
C GLU A 103 3.89 14.24 0.03
N ALA A 104 3.15 14.56 1.09
CA ALA A 104 3.47 15.69 1.97
C ALA A 104 4.72 15.44 2.82
N SER A 105 5.03 14.19 3.14
CA SER A 105 6.19 13.80 3.92
C SER A 105 7.44 13.57 3.05
N ASP A 106 8.57 13.30 3.71
CA ASP A 106 9.87 13.02 3.10
C ASP A 106 10.02 11.59 2.57
N LYS A 107 8.97 10.76 2.70
CA LYS A 107 8.98 9.35 2.31
C LYS A 107 7.57 8.83 1.98
N VAL A 108 7.49 7.87 1.06
CA VAL A 108 6.25 7.14 0.79
C VAL A 108 6.01 6.03 1.80
N GLY A 109 4.74 5.62 1.96
CA GLY A 109 4.34 4.48 2.78
C GLY A 109 3.28 4.80 3.81
N GLY A 110 3.15 6.08 4.20
CA GLY A 110 2.10 6.55 5.10
C GLY A 110 2.02 5.76 6.41
N GLN A 111 0.83 5.52 6.90
CA GLN A 111 0.59 4.81 8.18
C GLN A 111 1.09 3.35 8.18
N PHE A 112 1.35 2.75 7.03
CA PHE A 112 1.88 1.38 6.97
C PHE A 112 3.35 1.31 7.40
N LEU A 113 4.11 2.40 7.24
CA LEU A 113 5.44 2.55 7.84
C LEU A 113 5.34 2.55 9.37
N THR A 114 4.47 3.39 9.91
CA THR A 114 4.22 3.48 11.36
C THR A 114 3.75 2.13 11.94
N ALA A 115 2.81 1.46 11.27
CA ALA A 115 2.35 0.13 11.67
C ALA A 115 3.47 -0.91 11.67
N GLY A 116 4.43 -0.78 10.78
CA GLY A 116 5.61 -1.66 10.68
C GLY A 116 6.66 -1.44 11.77
N GLU A 117 6.58 -0.36 12.56
CA GLU A 117 7.44 -0.13 13.72
C GLU A 117 6.99 -0.95 14.95
N ALA A 118 5.75 -1.42 14.96
CA ALA A 118 5.27 -2.27 16.05
C ALA A 118 6.02 -3.61 16.08
N PRO A 119 6.20 -4.21 17.28
CA PRO A 119 6.89 -5.49 17.43
C PRO A 119 6.30 -6.57 16.51
N ARG A 120 7.17 -7.30 15.81
CA ARG A 120 6.83 -8.41 14.88
C ARG A 120 6.02 -8.00 13.63
N LYS A 121 6.00 -6.69 13.26
CA LYS A 121 5.30 -6.18 12.07
C LYS A 121 6.23 -5.58 11.00
N ALA A 122 7.52 -5.85 11.06
CA ALA A 122 8.51 -5.32 10.12
C ALA A 122 8.20 -5.65 8.64
N GLU A 123 7.46 -6.73 8.38
CA GLU A 123 7.03 -7.12 7.04
C GLU A 123 6.09 -6.09 6.40
N MET A 124 5.28 -5.39 7.19
CA MET A 124 4.42 -4.31 6.69
C MET A 124 5.26 -3.16 6.15
N LYS A 125 6.29 -2.76 6.88
CA LYS A 125 7.24 -1.71 6.46
C LYS A 125 7.98 -2.11 5.18
N LYS A 126 8.51 -3.33 5.13
CA LYS A 126 9.19 -3.87 3.94
C LYS A 126 8.26 -3.90 2.73
N ALA A 127 7.00 -4.32 2.92
CA ALA A 127 6.03 -4.39 1.85
C ALA A 127 5.75 -3.03 1.21
N VAL A 128 5.51 -1.99 2.00
CA VAL A 128 5.20 -0.65 1.45
C VAL A 128 6.42 0.01 0.82
N ILE A 129 7.63 -0.23 1.34
CA ILE A 129 8.88 0.21 0.70
C ILE A 129 9.06 -0.46 -0.67
N ALA A 130 8.78 -1.77 -0.76
CA ALA A 130 8.83 -2.49 -2.03
C ALA A 130 7.80 -1.95 -3.04
N MET A 131 6.58 -1.59 -2.58
CA MET A 131 5.57 -0.94 -3.44
C MET A 131 6.06 0.40 -3.99
N GLY A 132 6.70 1.25 -3.17
CA GLY A 132 7.29 2.50 -3.61
C GLY A 132 8.31 2.28 -4.73
N LYS A 133 9.27 1.39 -4.53
CA LYS A 133 10.25 1.00 -5.55
C LYS A 133 9.61 0.43 -6.82
N LYS A 134 8.55 -0.36 -6.69
CA LYS A 134 7.80 -0.91 -7.83
C LYS A 134 7.12 0.21 -8.63
N ALA A 135 6.49 1.18 -7.95
CA ALA A 135 5.91 2.35 -8.60
C ALA A 135 6.95 3.17 -9.39
N GLU A 136 8.12 3.41 -8.80
CA GLU A 136 9.25 4.09 -9.45
C GLU A 136 9.73 3.32 -10.69
N ARG A 137 9.98 2.00 -10.58
CA ARG A 137 10.39 1.16 -11.72
C ARG A 137 9.38 1.17 -12.86
N LEU A 138 8.09 1.27 -12.55
CA LEU A 138 7.03 1.41 -13.54
C LEU A 138 6.94 2.83 -14.12
N GLY A 139 7.74 3.77 -13.63
CA GLY A 139 7.83 5.14 -14.12
C GLY A 139 6.76 6.08 -13.54
N ALA A 140 6.28 5.84 -12.31
CA ALA A 140 5.50 6.84 -11.58
C ALA A 140 6.40 8.03 -11.19
N ASP A 141 5.89 9.25 -11.33
CA ASP A 141 6.55 10.49 -10.86
C ASP A 141 6.21 10.67 -9.39
N ILE A 142 7.17 10.42 -8.49
CA ILE A 142 6.97 10.54 -7.04
C ILE A 142 7.62 11.82 -6.54
N ARG A 143 6.80 12.74 -6.01
CA ARG A 143 7.21 14.03 -5.48
C ARG A 143 7.01 14.05 -3.96
N LEU A 144 8.10 13.98 -3.22
CA LEU A 144 8.12 14.06 -1.77
C LEU A 144 8.12 15.52 -1.31
N ASN A 145 7.77 15.76 -0.03
CA ASN A 145 7.65 17.09 0.54
C ASN A 145 6.75 18.03 -0.29
N THR A 146 5.73 17.46 -0.94
CA THR A 146 4.88 18.14 -1.90
C THR A 146 3.41 17.91 -1.53
N PRO A 147 2.86 18.67 -0.59
CA PRO A 147 1.43 18.61 -0.27
C PRO A 147 0.60 19.07 -1.46
N VAL A 148 -0.51 18.37 -1.74
CA VAL A 148 -1.40 18.74 -2.85
C VAL A 148 -2.24 19.94 -2.45
N THR A 149 -2.11 21.02 -3.22
CA THR A 149 -2.88 22.26 -3.08
C THR A 149 -3.69 22.55 -4.35
N LYS A 150 -4.62 23.49 -4.26
CA LYS A 150 -5.39 23.95 -5.42
C LYS A 150 -4.49 24.54 -6.51
N GLU A 151 -3.45 25.24 -6.12
CA GLU A 151 -2.47 25.87 -7.01
C GLU A 151 -1.67 24.78 -7.75
N LEU A 152 -1.21 23.75 -7.06
CA LEU A 152 -0.50 22.64 -7.66
C LEU A 152 -1.38 21.86 -8.65
N ILE A 153 -2.67 21.66 -8.34
CA ILE A 153 -3.62 21.04 -9.27
C ILE A 153 -3.79 21.91 -10.53
N ALA A 154 -3.91 23.24 -10.35
CA ALA A 154 -4.04 24.18 -11.47
C ALA A 154 -2.76 24.25 -12.34
N GLU A 155 -1.57 24.05 -11.74
CA GLU A 155 -0.29 23.97 -12.45
C GLU A 155 -0.16 22.67 -13.26
N ILE A 156 -0.39 21.51 -12.63
CA ILE A 156 -0.23 20.19 -13.25
C ILE A 156 -1.33 19.93 -14.29
N LYS A 157 -2.52 20.47 -14.09
CA LYS A 157 -3.72 20.25 -14.93
C LYS A 157 -3.98 18.76 -15.22
N PRO A 158 -4.08 17.92 -14.20
CA PRO A 158 -4.33 16.51 -14.40
C PRO A 158 -5.75 16.29 -14.95
N HIS A 159 -5.98 15.18 -15.65
CA HIS A 159 -7.32 14.76 -16.07
C HIS A 159 -8.15 14.29 -14.88
N THR A 160 -7.48 13.68 -13.89
CA THR A 160 -8.11 13.15 -12.69
C THR A 160 -7.22 13.38 -11.47
N VAL A 161 -7.85 13.70 -10.33
CA VAL A 161 -7.19 13.74 -9.02
C VAL A 161 -7.70 12.55 -8.20
N PHE A 162 -6.79 11.70 -7.78
CA PHE A 162 -7.07 10.58 -6.89
C PHE A 162 -6.70 10.95 -5.46
N ASN A 163 -7.70 11.03 -4.58
CA ASN A 163 -7.50 11.38 -3.17
C ASN A 163 -7.13 10.13 -2.34
N ALA A 164 -5.89 10.08 -1.86
CA ALA A 164 -5.33 9.01 -1.03
C ALA A 164 -4.57 9.56 0.19
N ILE A 165 -4.99 10.73 0.72
CA ILE A 165 -4.30 11.43 1.82
C ILE A 165 -4.33 10.68 3.15
N GLY A 166 -5.14 9.62 3.27
CA GLY A 166 -5.26 8.81 4.49
C GLY A 166 -6.17 9.45 5.54
N ALA A 167 -5.88 9.16 6.80
CA ALA A 167 -6.65 9.63 7.95
C ALA A 167 -5.70 10.02 9.09
N GLU A 168 -6.19 10.87 10.00
CA GLU A 168 -5.52 11.23 11.24
C GLU A 168 -6.14 10.51 12.43
N PRO A 169 -5.38 10.24 13.50
CA PRO A 169 -5.92 9.64 14.72
C PRO A 169 -6.98 10.54 15.37
N LEU A 170 -8.14 9.97 15.66
CA LEU A 170 -9.17 10.64 16.43
C LEU A 170 -8.81 10.61 17.91
N ILE A 171 -8.79 11.78 18.55
CA ILE A 171 -8.71 11.91 20.00
C ILE A 171 -10.14 11.94 20.53
N PRO A 172 -10.60 10.92 21.30
CA PRO A 172 -11.97 10.88 21.80
C PRO A 172 -12.18 11.96 22.87
N GLY A 173 -13.37 12.57 22.89
CA GLY A 173 -13.76 13.59 23.89
C GLY A 173 -14.17 12.98 25.25
N ILE A 174 -13.32 12.12 25.81
CA ILE A 174 -13.53 11.50 27.13
C ILE A 174 -12.73 12.22 28.21
N PRO A 175 -13.23 12.28 29.48
CA PRO A 175 -12.49 12.89 30.57
C PRO A 175 -11.10 12.29 30.73
N GLY A 176 -10.07 13.16 30.78
CA GLY A 176 -8.68 12.76 30.94
C GLY A 176 -7.90 12.47 29.64
N ALA A 177 -8.54 12.53 28.46
CA ALA A 177 -7.83 12.36 27.18
C ALA A 177 -6.78 13.44 26.91
N ASP A 178 -6.90 14.59 27.58
CA ASP A 178 -6.01 15.75 27.51
C ASP A 178 -4.90 15.75 28.57
N LEU A 179 -4.83 14.74 29.44
CA LEU A 179 -3.80 14.66 30.46
C LEU A 179 -2.43 14.40 29.83
N ALA A 180 -1.38 14.99 30.45
CA ALA A 180 0.00 14.87 29.99
C ALA A 180 0.55 13.43 29.90
N CYS A 181 -0.05 12.50 30.64
CA CYS A 181 0.30 11.07 30.59
C CYS A 181 -0.41 10.31 29.47
N VAL A 182 -1.37 10.93 28.76
CA VAL A 182 -2.06 10.34 27.62
C VAL A 182 -1.35 10.70 26.33
N VAL A 183 -0.85 9.72 25.65
CA VAL A 183 -0.08 9.90 24.41
C VAL A 183 -0.70 9.11 23.26
N ASN A 184 -0.52 9.62 22.05
CA ASN A 184 -1.01 8.98 20.85
C ASN A 184 -0.07 7.80 20.48
N SER A 185 -0.64 6.65 20.14
CA SER A 185 0.12 5.47 19.69
C SER A 185 0.97 5.74 18.45
N HIS A 186 0.54 6.60 17.53
CA HIS A 186 1.34 7.00 16.37
C HIS A 186 2.61 7.74 16.78
N ASP A 187 2.55 8.59 17.80
CA ASP A 187 3.71 9.34 18.28
C ASP A 187 4.70 8.43 18.99
N VAL A 188 4.21 7.43 19.72
CA VAL A 188 5.05 6.39 20.32
C VAL A 188 5.75 5.56 19.25
N LEU A 189 5.01 5.03 18.27
CA LEU A 189 5.56 4.20 17.20
C LEU A 189 6.52 4.98 16.29
N ASN A 190 6.30 6.27 16.11
CA ASN A 190 7.21 7.14 15.35
C ASN A 190 8.40 7.66 16.18
N GLY A 191 8.55 7.23 17.43
CA GLY A 191 9.66 7.61 18.31
C GLY A 191 9.64 9.06 18.79
N LYS A 192 8.49 9.75 18.68
CA LYS A 192 8.33 11.13 19.17
C LYS A 192 8.15 11.19 20.69
N VAL A 193 7.63 10.12 21.27
CA VAL A 193 7.38 9.97 22.72
C VAL A 193 7.95 8.64 23.19
N ASN A 194 8.74 8.68 24.26
CA ASN A 194 9.21 7.47 24.95
C ASN A 194 8.21 7.13 26.07
N VAL A 195 7.83 5.88 26.14
CA VAL A 195 6.95 5.31 27.16
C VAL A 195 7.67 4.24 27.95
#